data_893a2b9cda2768d9cdc814ca37e34db8
#
_entry.id   893a2b9cda2768d9cdc814ca37e34db8
#
_cell.length_a   1.000
_cell.length_b   1.000
_cell.length_c   1.000
_cell.angle_alpha   90.00
_cell.angle_beta   90.00
_cell.angle_gamma   90.00
#
_symmetry.space_group_name_H-M   'P 1'
#
loop_
_entity.id
_entity.type
_entity.pdbx_description
1 polymer ?
#
loop_
_entity_poly.entity_id
_entity_poly.type
_entity_poly.pdbx_seq_one_letter_code
_entity_poly.pdbx_strand_id
1 'polypeptide(L)'
;MISQSVKILGSLVLVVITMAIGYVLFKYYQAEKLYSQLTPSPEILTVGNFSLRDLNKNGRLDVYEDSREPVERRVEDLLKQMTIEEKIGQMFITMIGMGRNGDLLDLPPIHRDILDDPLFEVGIYFSLETNAEMIVKRKMSHFNILHAYTPEAIAKFNNNLLRKAERTRLGIPVTIATD
;
A
#
# COMPACT_ATOMS: atom_id res chain seq x y z
N MET A 1 35.48 -20.62 -30.22
CA MET A 1 35.37 -19.18 -30.55
C MET A 1 33.89 -18.82 -30.54
N ILE A 2 33.42 -17.99 -29.60
CA ILE A 2 31.99 -17.59 -29.50
C ILE A 2 31.68 -16.67 -30.68
N SER A 3 30.61 -16.95 -31.45
CA SER A 3 30.25 -16.16 -32.62
C SER A 3 29.93 -14.71 -32.23
N GLN A 4 30.14 -13.79 -33.15
CA GLN A 4 29.81 -12.35 -32.90
C GLN A 4 28.32 -12.14 -32.58
N SER A 5 27.44 -12.91 -33.22
CA SER A 5 25.96 -12.88 -32.94
C SER A 5 25.64 -13.27 -31.49
N VAL A 6 26.33 -14.26 -30.91
CA VAL A 6 26.14 -14.66 -29.50
C VAL A 6 26.61 -13.58 -28.57
N LYS A 7 27.70 -12.88 -28.87
CA LYS A 7 28.17 -11.74 -28.06
C LYS A 7 27.15 -10.57 -28.08
N ILE A 8 26.64 -10.24 -29.24
CA ILE A 8 25.62 -9.18 -29.40
C ILE A 8 24.37 -9.55 -28.63
N LEU A 9 23.86 -10.78 -28.78
CA LEU A 9 22.67 -11.24 -28.05
C LEU A 9 22.91 -11.20 -26.53
N GLY A 10 24.07 -11.66 -26.05
CA GLY A 10 24.45 -11.60 -24.64
C GLY A 10 24.47 -10.16 -24.09
N SER A 11 25.03 -9.22 -24.89
CA SER A 11 25.03 -7.80 -24.52
C SER A 11 23.62 -7.20 -24.45
N LEU A 12 22.75 -7.53 -25.40
CA LEU A 12 21.34 -7.08 -25.39
C LEU A 12 20.59 -7.61 -24.17
N VAL A 13 20.74 -8.89 -23.85
CA VAL A 13 20.15 -9.51 -22.65
C VAL A 13 20.64 -8.82 -21.38
N LEU A 14 21.96 -8.56 -21.29
CA LEU A 14 22.52 -7.86 -20.14
C LEU A 14 21.95 -6.45 -19.98
N VAL A 15 21.79 -5.70 -21.06
CA VAL A 15 21.17 -4.36 -21.05
C VAL A 15 19.73 -4.44 -20.55
N VAL A 16 18.92 -5.38 -21.06
CA VAL A 16 17.53 -5.57 -20.62
C VAL A 16 17.46 -5.89 -19.13
N ILE A 17 18.29 -6.80 -18.65
CA ILE A 17 18.36 -7.16 -17.22
C ILE A 17 18.73 -5.93 -16.37
N THR A 18 19.76 -5.17 -16.80
CA THR A 18 20.18 -3.97 -16.08
C THR A 18 19.07 -2.93 -16.01
N MET A 19 18.34 -2.72 -17.11
CA MET A 19 17.19 -1.80 -17.15
C MET A 19 16.06 -2.28 -16.23
N ALA A 20 15.75 -3.58 -16.22
CA ALA A 20 14.74 -4.15 -15.34
C ALA A 20 15.10 -3.99 -13.86
N ILE A 21 16.35 -4.28 -13.49
CA ILE A 21 16.84 -4.06 -12.12
C ILE A 21 16.75 -2.57 -11.75
N GLY A 22 17.21 -1.69 -12.64
CA GLY A 22 17.13 -0.25 -12.42
C GLY A 22 15.70 0.25 -12.19
N TYR A 23 14.74 -0.26 -12.97
CA TYR A 23 13.33 0.06 -12.81
C TYR A 23 12.76 -0.43 -11.45
N VAL A 24 13.09 -1.66 -11.05
CA VAL A 24 12.68 -2.21 -9.75
C VAL A 24 13.23 -1.38 -8.59
N LEU A 25 14.52 -1.05 -8.62
CA LEU A 25 15.15 -0.21 -7.60
C LEU A 25 14.54 1.19 -7.58
N PHE A 26 14.20 1.74 -8.73
CA PHE A 26 13.52 3.04 -8.84
C PHE A 26 12.12 2.99 -8.20
N LYS A 27 11.30 1.97 -8.47
CA LYS A 27 9.99 1.80 -7.83
C LYS A 27 10.11 1.65 -6.32
N TYR A 28 11.07 0.87 -5.85
CA TYR A 28 11.33 0.72 -4.43
C TYR A 28 11.73 2.04 -3.77
N TYR A 29 12.66 2.77 -4.38
CA TYR A 29 13.04 4.10 -3.89
C TYR A 29 11.86 5.07 -3.83
N GLN A 30 10.98 5.04 -4.82
CA GLN A 30 9.77 5.85 -4.83
C GLN A 30 8.81 5.44 -3.70
N ALA A 31 8.65 4.15 -3.43
CA ALA A 31 7.82 3.65 -2.32
C ALA A 31 8.38 4.11 -0.96
N GLU A 32 9.68 3.96 -0.73
CA GLU A 32 10.35 4.43 0.50
C GLU A 32 10.21 5.96 0.67
N LYS A 33 10.37 6.71 -0.40
CA LYS A 33 10.16 8.16 -0.41
C LYS A 33 8.72 8.54 -0.06
N LEU A 34 7.73 7.79 -0.52
CA LEU A 34 6.33 7.99 -0.16
C LEU A 34 6.09 7.66 1.32
N TYR A 35 6.62 6.54 1.81
CA TYR A 35 6.49 6.18 3.22
C TYR A 35 7.20 7.15 4.17
N SER A 36 8.28 7.79 3.74
CA SER A 36 8.94 8.82 4.54
C SER A 36 8.09 10.07 4.77
N GLN A 37 7.02 10.28 3.98
CA GLN A 37 6.07 11.37 4.14
C GLN A 37 4.97 11.05 5.18
N LEU A 38 4.89 9.80 5.65
CA LEU A 38 3.92 9.41 6.65
C LEU A 38 4.25 10.05 8.00
N THR A 39 3.21 10.46 8.70
CA THR A 39 3.32 10.96 10.07
C THR A 39 3.67 9.84 11.04
N PRO A 40 4.05 10.13 12.30
CA PRO A 40 4.11 9.12 13.34
C PRO A 40 2.80 8.34 13.50
N SER A 41 2.85 7.22 14.23
CA SER A 41 1.63 6.49 14.59
C SER A 41 0.72 7.37 15.45
N PRO A 42 -0.62 7.20 15.35
CA PRO A 42 -1.56 7.94 16.20
C PRO A 42 -1.27 7.75 17.69
N GLU A 43 -1.35 8.83 18.43
CA GLU A 43 -1.29 8.76 19.91
C GLU A 43 -2.62 8.30 20.49
N ILE A 44 -2.59 7.81 21.71
CA ILE A 44 -3.79 7.42 22.45
C ILE A 44 -4.19 8.58 23.35
N LEU A 45 -5.37 9.12 23.12
CA LEU A 45 -6.00 10.13 23.97
C LEU A 45 -6.89 9.43 25.00
N THR A 46 -6.75 9.80 26.28
CA THR A 46 -7.60 9.30 27.34
C THR A 46 -8.66 10.35 27.68
N VAL A 47 -9.93 10.02 27.45
CA VAL A 47 -11.07 10.90 27.75
C VAL A 47 -12.02 10.17 28.70
N GLY A 48 -11.96 10.52 29.97
CA GLY A 48 -12.63 9.77 31.03
C GLY A 48 -12.05 8.34 31.14
N ASN A 49 -12.87 7.32 30.96
CA ASN A 49 -12.50 5.91 30.99
C ASN A 49 -12.22 5.32 29.60
N PHE A 50 -12.18 6.14 28.55
CA PHE A 50 -12.02 5.68 27.17
C PHE A 50 -10.63 6.03 26.66
N SER A 51 -10.03 5.07 25.95
CA SER A 51 -8.80 5.25 25.18
C SER A 51 -9.15 5.33 23.71
N LEU A 52 -8.91 6.48 23.10
CA LEU A 52 -9.26 6.80 21.72
C LEU A 52 -7.99 7.19 20.96
N ARG A 53 -7.98 7.06 19.65
CA ARG A 53 -6.82 7.36 18.81
C ARG A 53 -6.95 8.75 18.21
N ASP A 54 -5.89 9.56 18.35
CA ASP A 54 -5.72 10.81 17.61
C ASP A 54 -5.24 10.51 16.18
N LEU A 55 -6.18 10.22 15.29
CA LEU A 55 -5.88 9.76 13.93
C LEU A 55 -5.27 10.86 13.06
N ASN A 56 -5.66 12.12 13.25
CA ASN A 56 -5.10 13.25 12.50
C ASN A 56 -3.90 13.92 13.20
N LYS A 57 -3.52 13.47 14.39
CA LYS A 57 -2.33 13.90 15.16
C LYS A 57 -2.37 15.38 15.53
N ASN A 58 -3.55 15.92 15.82
CA ASN A 58 -3.72 17.32 16.21
C ASN A 58 -3.72 17.53 17.74
N GLY A 59 -3.58 16.46 18.52
CA GLY A 59 -3.50 16.48 19.99
C GLY A 59 -4.86 16.62 20.69
N ARG A 60 -5.97 16.48 19.99
CA ARG A 60 -7.32 16.54 20.53
C ARG A 60 -8.22 15.50 19.90
N LEU A 61 -9.30 15.13 20.58
CA LEU A 61 -10.28 14.20 20.04
C LEU A 61 -11.26 14.94 19.11
N ASP A 62 -11.21 14.61 17.84
CA ASP A 62 -12.20 15.08 16.86
C ASP A 62 -13.42 14.15 16.82
N VAL A 63 -14.54 14.64 16.30
CA VAL A 63 -15.80 13.89 16.28
C VAL A 63 -15.67 12.59 15.48
N TYR A 64 -14.93 12.59 14.37
CA TYR A 64 -14.79 11.39 13.54
C TYR A 64 -13.95 10.29 14.21
N GLU A 65 -13.12 10.64 15.18
CA GLU A 65 -12.28 9.73 15.95
C GLU A 65 -13.02 9.10 17.13
N ASP A 66 -14.07 9.74 17.60
CA ASP A 66 -14.84 9.30 18.75
C ASP A 66 -15.87 8.22 18.34
N SER A 67 -15.55 6.96 18.67
CA SER A 67 -16.44 5.82 18.37
C SER A 67 -17.79 5.87 19.11
N ARG A 68 -17.97 6.76 20.10
CA ARG A 68 -19.22 6.95 20.85
C ARG A 68 -20.19 7.86 20.11
N GLU A 69 -19.68 8.68 19.20
CA GLU A 69 -20.50 9.56 18.39
C GLU A 69 -21.26 8.78 17.29
N PRO A 70 -22.47 9.21 16.92
CA PRO A 70 -23.21 8.62 15.81
C PRO A 70 -22.42 8.63 14.51
N VAL A 71 -22.57 7.56 13.70
CA VAL A 71 -21.82 7.40 12.46
C VAL A 71 -22.00 8.58 11.52
N GLU A 72 -23.20 9.13 11.41
CA GLU A 72 -23.53 10.26 10.55
C GLU A 72 -22.71 11.51 10.93
N ARG A 73 -22.58 11.79 12.22
CA ARG A 73 -21.80 12.93 12.72
C ARG A 73 -20.30 12.72 12.46
N ARG A 74 -19.82 11.48 12.66
CA ARG A 74 -18.44 11.12 12.39
C ARG A 74 -18.09 11.26 10.91
N VAL A 75 -18.96 10.79 10.03
CA VAL A 75 -18.79 10.93 8.58
C VAL A 75 -18.82 12.40 8.16
N GLU A 76 -19.76 13.18 8.67
CA GLU A 76 -19.86 14.62 8.36
C GLU A 76 -18.59 15.38 8.78
N ASP A 77 -18.07 15.10 9.97
CA ASP A 77 -16.84 15.72 10.48
C ASP A 77 -15.62 15.31 9.64
N LEU A 78 -15.47 14.02 9.34
CA LEU A 78 -14.39 13.54 8.48
C LEU A 78 -14.44 14.19 7.10
N LEU A 79 -15.62 14.24 6.46
CA LEU A 79 -15.81 14.85 5.14
C LEU A 79 -15.45 16.34 5.10
N LYS A 80 -15.67 17.07 6.19
CA LYS A 80 -15.27 18.48 6.30
C LYS A 80 -13.75 18.65 6.35
N GLN A 81 -13.06 17.68 6.91
CA GLN A 81 -11.60 17.70 7.04
C GLN A 81 -10.88 17.17 5.79
N MET A 82 -11.54 16.36 4.96
CA MET A 82 -10.94 15.75 3.76
C MET A 82 -10.72 16.76 2.63
N THR A 83 -9.54 16.66 1.99
CA THR A 83 -9.27 17.33 0.72
C THR A 83 -10.06 16.66 -0.42
N ILE A 84 -10.10 17.32 -1.58
CA ILE A 84 -10.78 16.74 -2.75
C ILE A 84 -10.08 15.45 -3.22
N GLU A 85 -8.75 15.40 -3.16
CA GLU A 85 -7.97 14.23 -3.53
C GLU A 85 -8.23 13.05 -2.59
N GLU A 86 -8.38 13.30 -1.29
CA GLU A 86 -8.74 12.27 -0.32
C GLU A 86 -10.16 11.76 -0.55
N LYS A 87 -11.12 12.63 -0.88
CA LYS A 87 -12.48 12.22 -1.25
C LYS A 87 -12.49 11.36 -2.50
N ILE A 88 -11.76 11.77 -3.53
CA ILE A 88 -11.63 11.00 -4.78
C ILE A 88 -11.03 9.62 -4.49
N GLY A 89 -9.97 9.55 -3.68
CA GLY A 89 -9.32 8.29 -3.32
C GLY A 89 -10.27 7.29 -2.65
N GLN A 90 -11.27 7.75 -1.89
CA GLN A 90 -12.28 6.90 -1.26
C GLN A 90 -13.35 6.37 -2.22
N MET A 91 -13.44 6.91 -3.44
CA MET A 91 -14.48 6.51 -4.41
C MET A 91 -14.07 5.28 -5.23
N PHE A 92 -12.83 4.81 -5.11
CA PHE A 92 -12.31 3.71 -5.90
C PHE A 92 -12.05 2.48 -5.04
N ILE A 93 -12.41 1.32 -5.59
CA ILE A 93 -11.97 0.00 -5.15
C ILE A 93 -11.09 -0.55 -6.27
N THR A 94 -9.86 -0.90 -5.96
CA THR A 94 -8.92 -1.45 -6.94
C THR A 94 -8.23 -2.69 -6.39
N MET A 95 -7.59 -3.43 -7.28
CA MET A 95 -6.78 -4.56 -6.87
C MET A 95 -5.48 -4.10 -6.24
N ILE A 96 -5.10 -4.74 -5.13
CA ILE A 96 -3.85 -4.52 -4.43
C ILE A 96 -3.04 -5.82 -4.39
N GLY A 97 -1.75 -5.71 -4.72
CA GLY A 97 -0.84 -6.84 -4.65
C GLY A 97 -0.32 -7.08 -3.23
N MET A 98 -0.17 -8.33 -2.88
CA MET A 98 0.37 -8.80 -1.60
C MET A 98 1.60 -9.65 -1.83
N GLY A 99 2.66 -9.42 -1.07
CA GLY A 99 3.80 -10.35 -1.02
C GLY A 99 3.41 -11.68 -0.37
N ARG A 100 4.05 -12.78 -0.78
CA ARG A 100 3.73 -14.14 -0.32
C ARG A 100 3.66 -14.30 1.20
N ASN A 101 4.55 -13.62 1.91
CA ASN A 101 4.62 -13.66 3.38
C ASN A 101 3.78 -12.55 4.04
N GLY A 102 2.87 -11.91 3.32
CA GLY A 102 2.09 -10.78 3.83
C GLY A 102 2.86 -9.46 3.92
N ASP A 103 3.95 -9.35 3.19
CA ASP A 103 4.68 -8.09 3.04
C ASP A 103 3.96 -7.15 2.05
N LEU A 104 4.22 -5.85 2.15
CA LEU A 104 3.70 -4.89 1.18
C LEU A 104 4.41 -5.08 -0.17
N LEU A 105 3.65 -5.02 -1.26
CA LEU A 105 4.17 -5.21 -2.60
C LEU A 105 4.75 -3.90 -3.14
N ASP A 106 5.92 -3.54 -2.64
CA ASP A 106 6.73 -2.41 -3.11
C ASP A 106 8.00 -2.89 -3.84
N LEU A 107 8.25 -4.21 -3.78
CA LEU A 107 9.26 -4.96 -4.55
C LEU A 107 8.59 -6.10 -5.31
N PRO A 108 9.18 -6.56 -6.42
CA PRO A 108 8.68 -7.75 -7.11
C PRO A 108 8.64 -8.94 -6.16
N PRO A 109 7.58 -9.76 -6.22
CA PRO A 109 7.51 -10.99 -5.46
C PRO A 109 8.56 -11.99 -5.97
N ILE A 110 9.77 -11.96 -5.40
CA ILE A 110 10.82 -12.93 -5.72
C ILE A 110 10.61 -14.15 -4.83
N HIS A 111 9.85 -15.10 -5.31
CA HIS A 111 9.61 -16.37 -4.63
C HIS A 111 9.57 -17.54 -5.61
N ARG A 112 9.49 -18.75 -5.06
CA ARG A 112 9.59 -19.97 -5.85
C ARG A 112 8.52 -20.11 -6.93
N ASP A 113 7.31 -19.61 -6.66
CA ASP A 113 6.14 -19.75 -7.53
C ASP A 113 6.23 -18.82 -8.78
N ILE A 114 7.13 -17.84 -8.77
CA ILE A 114 7.43 -17.05 -9.98
C ILE A 114 7.95 -17.94 -11.12
N LEU A 115 8.50 -19.10 -10.78
CA LEU A 115 8.99 -20.09 -11.76
C LEU A 115 7.86 -20.90 -12.39
N ASP A 116 6.69 -20.98 -11.73
CA ASP A 116 5.52 -21.73 -12.22
C ASP A 116 4.75 -20.90 -13.27
N ASP A 117 4.64 -19.58 -13.07
CA ASP A 117 4.10 -18.65 -14.07
C ASP A 117 4.83 -17.29 -14.03
N PRO A 118 6.07 -17.24 -14.53
CA PRO A 118 6.90 -16.03 -14.43
C PRO A 118 6.33 -14.86 -15.22
N LEU A 119 5.62 -15.10 -16.33
CA LEU A 119 5.06 -14.03 -17.16
C LEU A 119 3.88 -13.36 -16.46
N PHE A 120 3.05 -14.14 -15.75
CA PHE A 120 1.92 -13.63 -15.02
C PHE A 120 2.38 -12.81 -13.79
N GLU A 121 3.25 -13.39 -12.95
CA GLU A 121 3.73 -12.73 -11.73
C GLU A 121 4.53 -11.45 -12.03
N VAL A 122 5.43 -11.50 -13.00
CA VAL A 122 6.20 -10.33 -13.43
C VAL A 122 5.28 -9.30 -14.09
N GLY A 123 4.36 -9.76 -14.96
CA GLY A 123 3.39 -8.88 -15.63
C GLY A 123 2.53 -8.12 -14.64
N ILE A 124 2.00 -8.77 -13.61
CA ILE A 124 1.24 -8.14 -12.54
C ILE A 124 2.07 -7.07 -11.83
N TYR A 125 3.29 -7.42 -11.40
CA TYR A 125 4.13 -6.45 -10.69
C TYR A 125 4.37 -5.18 -11.52
N PHE A 126 4.65 -5.33 -12.82
CA PHE A 126 4.90 -4.18 -13.69
C PHE A 126 3.64 -3.40 -14.07
N SER A 127 2.45 -4.00 -13.97
CA SER A 127 1.17 -3.36 -14.28
C SER A 127 0.51 -2.68 -13.09
N LEU A 128 0.79 -3.12 -11.85
CA LEU A 128 0.22 -2.54 -10.65
C LEU A 128 1.06 -1.37 -10.11
N GLU A 129 0.37 -0.40 -9.50
CA GLU A 129 1.01 0.58 -8.64
C GLU A 129 1.50 -0.11 -7.34
N THR A 130 2.55 0.40 -6.73
CA THR A 130 3.02 -0.08 -5.43
C THR A 130 1.99 0.22 -4.33
N ASN A 131 2.04 -0.52 -3.23
CA ASN A 131 1.15 -0.26 -2.09
C ASN A 131 1.36 1.16 -1.55
N ALA A 132 2.59 1.67 -1.57
CA ALA A 132 2.91 3.04 -1.20
C ALA A 132 2.23 4.06 -2.12
N GLU A 133 2.24 3.83 -3.44
CA GLU A 133 1.56 4.73 -4.39
C GLU A 133 0.06 4.76 -4.14
N MET A 134 -0.58 3.61 -3.93
CA MET A 134 -2.02 3.53 -3.70
C MET A 134 -2.44 4.24 -2.41
N ILE A 135 -1.76 3.96 -1.29
CA ILE A 135 -2.15 4.50 0.03
C ILE A 135 -1.73 5.97 0.17
N VAL A 136 -0.47 6.29 -0.13
CA VAL A 136 0.10 7.61 0.20
C VAL A 136 -0.15 8.62 -0.91
N LYS A 137 0.07 8.24 -2.17
CA LYS A 137 -0.07 9.15 -3.31
C LYS A 137 -1.51 9.27 -3.79
N ARG A 138 -2.21 8.14 -3.97
CA ARG A 138 -3.59 8.09 -4.46
C ARG A 138 -4.65 8.28 -3.38
N LYS A 139 -4.26 8.23 -2.09
CA LYS A 139 -5.16 8.38 -0.94
C LYS A 139 -6.27 7.33 -0.89
N MET A 140 -6.03 6.15 -1.48
CA MET A 140 -7.00 5.06 -1.54
C MET A 140 -7.00 4.26 -0.24
N SER A 141 -8.18 3.75 0.14
CA SER A 141 -8.35 2.91 1.33
C SER A 141 -9.21 1.66 1.11
N HIS A 142 -9.73 1.46 -0.11
CA HIS A 142 -10.59 0.31 -0.42
C HIS A 142 -9.95 -0.55 -1.49
N PHE A 143 -9.73 -1.84 -1.19
CA PHE A 143 -8.99 -2.74 -2.05
C PHE A 143 -9.59 -4.14 -2.10
N ASN A 144 -9.41 -4.81 -3.24
CA ASN A 144 -9.52 -6.27 -3.38
C ASN A 144 -8.11 -6.86 -3.44
N ILE A 145 -7.85 -7.94 -2.71
CA ILE A 145 -6.56 -8.64 -2.82
C ILE A 145 -6.53 -9.40 -4.15
N LEU A 146 -5.51 -9.09 -4.97
CA LEU A 146 -5.37 -9.74 -6.27
C LEU A 146 -5.08 -11.24 -6.15
N HIS A 147 -4.28 -11.64 -5.18
CA HIS A 147 -3.90 -13.01 -4.92
C HIS A 147 -3.71 -13.24 -3.42
N ALA A 148 -4.44 -14.19 -2.86
CA ALA A 148 -4.36 -14.55 -1.45
C ALA A 148 -3.54 -15.84 -1.29
N TYR A 149 -2.55 -15.83 -0.40
CA TYR A 149 -1.69 -16.99 -0.16
C TYR A 149 -2.16 -17.82 1.04
N THR A 150 -1.87 -17.41 2.24
CA THR A 150 -2.28 -18.09 3.47
C THR A 150 -3.04 -17.14 4.40
N PRO A 151 -3.88 -17.66 5.31
CA PRO A 151 -4.58 -16.81 6.28
C PRO A 151 -3.63 -15.93 7.09
N GLU A 152 -2.46 -16.46 7.47
CA GLU A 152 -1.45 -15.73 8.23
C GLU A 152 -0.84 -14.59 7.41
N ALA A 153 -0.56 -14.84 6.11
CA ALA A 153 -0.05 -13.82 5.20
C ALA A 153 -1.08 -12.70 5.00
N ILE A 154 -2.36 -13.05 4.81
CA ILE A 154 -3.46 -12.09 4.70
C ILE A 154 -3.57 -11.23 5.96
N ALA A 155 -3.54 -11.85 7.14
CA ALA A 155 -3.61 -11.14 8.41
C ALA A 155 -2.42 -10.18 8.59
N LYS A 156 -1.21 -10.63 8.27
CA LYS A 156 0.01 -9.80 8.32
C LYS A 156 -0.07 -8.65 7.34
N PHE A 157 -0.49 -8.92 6.09
CA PHE A 157 -0.65 -7.90 5.06
C PHE A 157 -1.65 -6.82 5.47
N ASN A 158 -2.84 -7.24 5.94
CA ASN A 158 -3.86 -6.33 6.43
C ASN A 158 -3.33 -5.44 7.57
N ASN A 159 -2.65 -6.03 8.55
CA ASN A 159 -2.03 -5.27 9.64
C ASN A 159 -0.97 -4.29 9.14
N ASN A 160 -0.16 -4.66 8.14
CA ASN A 160 0.85 -3.79 7.56
C ASN A 160 0.19 -2.60 6.82
N LEU A 161 -0.88 -2.85 6.06
CA LEU A 161 -1.65 -1.80 5.39
C LEU A 161 -2.29 -0.84 6.38
N LEU A 162 -2.96 -1.36 7.40
CA LEU A 162 -3.59 -0.55 8.45
C LEU A 162 -2.57 0.34 9.16
N ARG A 163 -1.40 -0.19 9.54
CA ARG A 163 -0.33 0.61 10.15
C ARG A 163 0.16 1.75 9.23
N LYS A 164 0.19 1.53 7.92
CA LYS A 164 0.56 2.60 6.97
C LYS A 164 -0.56 3.61 6.81
N ALA A 165 -1.80 3.15 6.70
CA ALA A 165 -2.98 4.01 6.57
C ALA A 165 -3.18 4.92 7.79
N GLU A 166 -3.04 4.39 9.00
CA GLU A 166 -3.11 5.18 10.25
C GLU A 166 -2.07 6.31 10.32
N ARG A 167 -0.98 6.19 9.59
CA ARG A 167 0.06 7.21 9.50
C ARG A 167 -0.14 8.22 8.39
N THR A 168 -1.21 8.11 7.61
CA THR A 168 -1.63 9.18 6.69
C THR A 168 -2.26 10.34 7.46
N ARG A 169 -2.49 11.47 6.80
CA ARG A 169 -2.95 12.72 7.43
C ARG A 169 -4.20 12.56 8.30
N LEU A 170 -5.19 11.82 7.84
CA LEU A 170 -6.46 11.59 8.57
C LEU A 170 -6.57 10.19 9.16
N GLY A 171 -5.59 9.32 8.95
CA GLY A 171 -5.57 7.98 9.51
C GLY A 171 -6.74 7.09 9.10
N ILE A 172 -7.35 7.33 7.92
CA ILE A 172 -8.49 6.55 7.44
C ILE A 172 -8.06 5.09 7.27
N PRO A 173 -8.71 4.14 7.93
CA PRO A 173 -8.34 2.74 7.87
C PRO A 173 -8.61 2.13 6.49
N VAL A 174 -7.81 1.14 6.13
CA VAL A 174 -8.01 0.36 4.90
C VAL A 174 -9.12 -0.66 5.10
N THR A 175 -9.97 -0.81 4.08
CA THR A 175 -10.94 -1.91 3.96
C THR A 175 -10.48 -2.83 2.85
N ILE A 176 -10.42 -4.13 3.14
CA ILE A 176 -10.09 -5.17 2.17
C ILE A 176 -11.34 -6.00 1.93
N ALA A 177 -11.79 -6.02 0.67
CA ALA A 177 -12.80 -6.94 0.21
C ALA A 177 -12.12 -8.21 -0.33
N THR A 178 -12.78 -9.34 -0.18
CA THR A 178 -12.42 -10.62 -0.77
C THR A 178 -13.61 -11.13 -1.56
N ASP A 179 -13.38 -11.60 -2.76
CA ASP A 179 -14.38 -12.26 -3.60
C ASP A 179 -14.53 -13.72 -3.21
#